data_a77c78c5400116adf7c5598c5d1085a2
#
_entry.id   a77c78c5400116adf7c5598c5d1085a2
#
_cell.length_a   1.000
_cell.length_b   1.000
_cell.length_c   1.000
_cell.angle_alpha   90.00
_cell.angle_beta   90.00
_cell.angle_gamma   90.00
#
_symmetry.space_group_name_H-M   'P 1'
#
loop_
_entity.id
_entity.type
_entity.pdbx_description
1 polymer ?
#
loop_
_entity_poly.entity_id
_entity_poly.type
_entity_poly.pdbx_seq_one_letter_code
_entity_poly.pdbx_strand_id
1 'polypeptide(L)'
;MAEGRSPPVVAIVGATGAVGIELIRCLEERTFPLAELRLFASARSAGKTLRFRGRELPVRELTEDGFEGVQLALFSAGSGTSKRFAPLAVRAGATVIDNSSAFRLDPQVPLVVPEINPEALRGHRGIIANPNCCAIISITPLWPIHRVNRIRRLQLATYQAASGAGAAAMEELRESTRAYLEGRSYEPRVLPHPYAFNLFSHNTRIDPATGYNDEETKVIQETRKIFGDAEIGRASCRERV
;
A
#
# COMPACT_ATOMS: atom_id res chain seq x y z
N MET A 1 20.16 0.51 -18.69
CA MET A 1 19.11 -0.50 -19.01
C MET A 1 19.84 -1.81 -19.27
N ALA A 2 19.44 -2.90 -18.64
CA ALA A 2 20.06 -4.21 -18.91
C ALA A 2 19.66 -4.62 -20.34
N GLU A 3 20.64 -4.67 -21.21
CA GLU A 3 20.48 -5.10 -22.60
C GLU A 3 20.02 -6.55 -22.65
N GLY A 4 18.92 -6.83 -23.36
CA GLY A 4 18.53 -8.18 -23.76
C GLY A 4 17.33 -8.84 -23.07
N ARG A 5 16.63 -8.19 -22.11
CA ARG A 5 15.39 -8.77 -21.56
C ARG A 5 14.16 -8.15 -22.20
N SER A 6 13.26 -9.00 -22.70
CA SER A 6 11.93 -8.54 -23.15
C SER A 6 11.18 -7.82 -22.03
N PRO A 7 10.40 -6.78 -22.35
CA PRO A 7 9.57 -6.10 -21.36
C PRO A 7 8.67 -7.11 -20.62
N PRO A 8 8.45 -6.96 -19.29
CA PRO A 8 7.67 -7.92 -18.52
C PRO A 8 6.16 -7.81 -18.79
N VAL A 9 5.45 -8.91 -18.62
CA VAL A 9 4.01 -8.90 -18.38
C VAL A 9 3.77 -8.51 -16.91
N VAL A 10 3.05 -7.43 -16.71
CA VAL A 10 2.75 -6.88 -15.39
C VAL A 10 1.30 -7.17 -15.03
N ALA A 11 1.06 -7.61 -13.80
CA ALA A 11 -0.29 -7.77 -13.25
C ALA A 11 -0.53 -6.75 -12.13
N ILE A 12 -1.74 -6.19 -12.04
CA ILE A 12 -2.20 -5.41 -10.89
C ILE A 12 -3.37 -6.15 -10.25
N VAL A 13 -3.20 -6.55 -8.99
CA VAL A 13 -4.23 -7.19 -8.17
C VAL A 13 -4.86 -6.14 -7.27
N GLY A 14 -6.18 -5.96 -7.40
CA GLY A 14 -6.92 -4.86 -6.80
C GLY A 14 -6.98 -3.62 -7.69
N ALA A 15 -6.96 -3.82 -9.02
CA ALA A 15 -6.86 -2.77 -10.03
C ALA A 15 -7.96 -1.69 -9.94
N THR A 16 -9.15 -2.03 -9.45
CA THR A 16 -10.29 -1.08 -9.31
C THR A 16 -10.30 -0.32 -7.98
N GLY A 17 -9.37 -0.62 -7.08
CA GLY A 17 -9.21 0.11 -5.83
C GLY A 17 -8.48 1.46 -6.02
N ALA A 18 -8.54 2.35 -5.02
CA ALA A 18 -7.89 3.66 -5.09
C ALA A 18 -6.39 3.54 -5.43
N VAL A 19 -5.66 2.67 -4.75
CA VAL A 19 -4.24 2.42 -5.04
C VAL A 19 -4.03 1.73 -6.38
N GLY A 20 -4.92 0.80 -6.78
CA GLY A 20 -4.83 0.13 -8.08
C GLY A 20 -4.90 1.12 -9.25
N ILE A 21 -5.80 2.09 -9.18
CA ILE A 21 -5.90 3.17 -10.16
C ILE A 21 -4.62 4.01 -10.20
N GLU A 22 -4.05 4.35 -9.04
CA GLU A 22 -2.80 5.10 -8.97
C GLU A 22 -1.60 4.29 -9.50
N LEU A 23 -1.56 2.98 -9.30
CA LEU A 23 -0.54 2.10 -9.89
C LEU A 23 -0.61 2.14 -11.42
N ILE A 24 -1.81 2.07 -12.01
CA ILE A 24 -2.00 2.19 -13.46
C ILE A 24 -1.49 3.53 -13.95
N ARG A 25 -1.86 4.64 -13.28
CA ARG A 25 -1.42 5.99 -13.59
C ARG A 25 0.10 6.12 -13.52
N CYS A 26 0.72 5.65 -12.45
CA CYS A 26 2.18 5.68 -12.28
C CYS A 26 2.93 4.90 -13.38
N LEU A 27 2.43 3.73 -13.78
CA LEU A 27 3.03 2.95 -14.86
C LEU A 27 2.94 3.71 -16.20
N GLU A 28 1.84 4.43 -16.43
CA GLU A 28 1.64 5.25 -17.63
C GLU A 28 2.55 6.48 -17.64
N GLU A 29 2.50 7.30 -16.59
CA GLU A 29 3.29 8.53 -16.45
C GLU A 29 4.80 8.28 -16.50
N ARG A 30 5.25 7.19 -15.88
CA ARG A 30 6.68 6.80 -15.89
C ARG A 30 7.10 6.06 -17.15
N THR A 31 6.19 5.88 -18.10
CA THR A 31 6.46 5.13 -19.34
C THR A 31 7.13 3.78 -19.04
N PHE A 32 6.65 3.10 -17.96
CA PHE A 32 7.25 1.85 -17.49
C PHE A 32 7.29 0.81 -18.62
N PRO A 33 8.46 0.21 -18.93
CA PRO A 33 8.57 -0.76 -20.01
C PRO A 33 7.86 -2.06 -19.63
N LEU A 34 6.72 -2.34 -20.26
CA LEU A 34 5.97 -3.59 -20.10
C LEU A 34 5.44 -4.06 -21.46
N ALA A 35 5.34 -5.37 -21.63
CA ALA A 35 4.77 -6.01 -22.81
C ALA A 35 3.24 -6.06 -22.75
N GLU A 36 2.71 -6.38 -21.58
CA GLU A 36 1.26 -6.52 -21.32
C GLU A 36 0.94 -6.06 -19.91
N LEU A 37 -0.21 -5.40 -19.73
CA LEU A 37 -0.77 -5.08 -18.42
C LEU A 37 -2.05 -5.90 -18.22
N ARG A 38 -2.08 -6.73 -17.16
CA ARG A 38 -3.25 -7.51 -16.74
C ARG A 38 -3.85 -6.91 -15.47
N LEU A 39 -5.16 -6.70 -15.49
CA LEU A 39 -5.89 -6.08 -14.39
C LEU A 39 -6.79 -7.11 -13.71
N PHE A 40 -6.55 -7.34 -12.42
CA PHE A 40 -7.32 -8.27 -11.61
C PHE A 40 -8.07 -7.57 -10.47
N ALA A 41 -9.29 -8.01 -10.22
CA ALA A 41 -10.10 -7.58 -9.10
C ALA A 41 -11.00 -8.72 -8.61
N SER A 42 -11.87 -8.45 -7.63
CA SER A 42 -12.89 -9.40 -7.20
C SER A 42 -13.95 -9.63 -8.29
N ALA A 43 -14.69 -10.73 -8.22
CA ALA A 43 -15.82 -11.06 -9.11
C ALA A 43 -16.79 -9.88 -9.30
N ARG A 44 -17.06 -9.11 -8.22
CA ARG A 44 -17.92 -7.91 -8.25
C ARG A 44 -17.43 -6.82 -9.24
N SER A 45 -16.14 -6.75 -9.49
CA SER A 45 -15.53 -5.75 -10.36
C SER A 45 -15.04 -6.32 -11.69
N ALA A 46 -15.11 -7.63 -11.89
CA ALA A 46 -14.82 -8.25 -13.17
C ALA A 46 -15.78 -7.75 -14.27
N GLY A 47 -15.28 -7.67 -15.49
CA GLY A 47 -16.03 -7.15 -16.64
C GLY A 47 -16.00 -5.61 -16.79
N LYS A 48 -15.51 -4.85 -15.78
CA LYS A 48 -15.21 -3.43 -15.95
C LYS A 48 -14.02 -3.24 -16.87
N THR A 49 -13.88 -2.04 -17.43
CA THR A 49 -12.69 -1.64 -18.16
C THR A 49 -11.97 -0.49 -17.46
N LEU A 50 -10.66 -0.43 -17.61
CA LEU A 50 -9.83 0.69 -17.15
C LEU A 50 -8.91 1.13 -18.29
N ARG A 51 -8.68 2.42 -18.38
CA ARG A 51 -7.86 2.99 -19.45
C ARG A 51 -6.39 2.95 -19.10
N PHE A 52 -5.55 2.49 -20.03
CA PHE A 52 -4.09 2.52 -19.95
C PHE A 52 -3.50 2.82 -21.32
N ARG A 53 -2.67 3.84 -21.45
CA ARG A 53 -2.02 4.28 -22.71
C ARG A 53 -3.01 4.42 -23.87
N GLY A 54 -4.16 5.02 -23.58
CA GLY A 54 -5.20 5.26 -24.58
C GLY A 54 -6.04 4.03 -24.96
N ARG A 55 -5.81 2.88 -24.36
CA ARG A 55 -6.56 1.63 -24.62
C ARG A 55 -7.42 1.25 -23.41
N GLU A 56 -8.60 0.69 -23.66
CA GLU A 56 -9.43 0.09 -22.64
C GLU A 56 -8.97 -1.33 -22.37
N LEU A 57 -8.59 -1.61 -21.13
CA LEU A 57 -8.16 -2.94 -20.68
C LEU A 57 -9.25 -3.57 -19.81
N PRO A 58 -9.65 -4.83 -20.06
CA PRO A 58 -10.63 -5.51 -19.24
C PRO A 58 -10.07 -5.85 -17.86
N VAL A 59 -10.89 -5.63 -16.83
CA VAL A 59 -10.64 -6.12 -15.48
C VAL A 59 -11.16 -7.54 -15.39
N ARG A 60 -10.27 -8.48 -15.08
CA ARG A 60 -10.58 -9.90 -14.93
C ARG A 60 -10.79 -10.25 -13.47
N GLU A 61 -11.55 -11.31 -13.22
CA GLU A 61 -11.62 -11.89 -11.89
C GLU A 61 -10.25 -12.48 -11.51
N LEU A 62 -9.85 -12.28 -10.24
CA LEU A 62 -8.64 -12.88 -9.72
C LEU A 62 -8.88 -14.38 -9.44
N THR A 63 -8.22 -15.22 -10.22
CA THR A 63 -8.24 -16.68 -10.10
C THR A 63 -6.85 -17.23 -9.81
N GLU A 64 -6.75 -18.50 -9.42
CA GLU A 64 -5.46 -19.10 -9.02
C GLU A 64 -4.48 -19.27 -10.20
N ASP A 65 -5.04 -19.46 -11.40
CA ASP A 65 -4.33 -19.59 -12.68
C ASP A 65 -4.06 -18.24 -13.40
N GLY A 66 -4.56 -17.13 -12.85
CA GLY A 66 -4.47 -15.82 -13.47
C GLY A 66 -3.04 -15.29 -13.67
N PHE A 67 -2.05 -15.91 -13.01
CA PHE A 67 -0.65 -15.45 -13.05
C PHE A 67 0.23 -16.14 -14.07
N GLU A 68 -0.31 -17.03 -14.89
CA GLU A 68 0.49 -17.69 -15.94
C GLU A 68 1.12 -16.66 -16.88
N GLY A 69 2.44 -16.75 -17.06
CA GLY A 69 3.21 -15.82 -17.88
C GLY A 69 3.38 -14.41 -17.31
N VAL A 70 2.97 -14.13 -16.08
CA VAL A 70 3.24 -12.86 -15.38
C VAL A 70 4.63 -12.87 -14.78
N GLN A 71 5.42 -11.82 -15.02
CA GLN A 71 6.75 -11.65 -14.43
C GLN A 71 6.76 -10.71 -13.23
N LEU A 72 5.84 -9.73 -13.19
CA LEU A 72 5.73 -8.77 -12.08
C LEU A 72 4.28 -8.62 -11.68
N ALA A 73 3.97 -8.80 -10.40
CA ALA A 73 2.63 -8.65 -9.87
C ALA A 73 2.58 -7.62 -8.74
N LEU A 74 1.81 -6.55 -8.92
CA LEU A 74 1.60 -5.48 -7.95
C LEU A 74 0.31 -5.74 -7.20
N PHE A 75 0.39 -5.96 -5.90
CA PHE A 75 -0.75 -6.32 -5.06
C PHE A 75 -1.21 -5.14 -4.21
N SER A 76 -2.50 -4.80 -4.32
CA SER A 76 -3.18 -3.81 -3.48
C SER A 76 -4.65 -4.18 -3.27
N ALA A 77 -4.90 -5.39 -2.76
CA ALA A 77 -6.23 -5.96 -2.58
C ALA A 77 -6.50 -6.43 -1.13
N GLY A 78 -5.72 -5.91 -0.18
CA GLY A 78 -5.80 -6.26 1.23
C GLY A 78 -5.04 -7.52 1.61
N SER A 79 -4.73 -7.66 2.92
CA SER A 79 -3.84 -8.69 3.44
C SER A 79 -4.36 -10.12 3.25
N GLY A 80 -5.68 -10.33 3.32
CA GLY A 80 -6.28 -11.65 3.07
C GLY A 80 -6.04 -12.14 1.65
N THR A 81 -6.26 -11.27 0.65
CA THR A 81 -6.01 -11.57 -0.75
C THR A 81 -4.52 -11.80 -1.00
N SER A 82 -3.65 -10.97 -0.43
CA SER A 82 -2.20 -11.12 -0.58
C SER A 82 -1.71 -12.44 0.01
N LYS A 83 -2.14 -12.82 1.21
CA LYS A 83 -1.78 -14.11 1.83
C LYS A 83 -2.19 -15.30 0.97
N ARG A 84 -3.35 -15.24 0.34
CA ARG A 84 -3.85 -16.33 -0.52
C ARG A 84 -3.13 -16.37 -1.87
N PHE A 85 -3.03 -15.25 -2.57
CA PHE A 85 -2.67 -15.22 -3.98
C PHE A 85 -1.20 -14.88 -4.25
N ALA A 86 -0.48 -14.17 -3.38
CA ALA A 86 0.92 -13.86 -3.61
C ALA A 86 1.81 -15.11 -3.71
N PRO A 87 1.65 -16.15 -2.86
CA PRO A 87 2.39 -17.39 -3.05
C PRO A 87 2.06 -18.13 -4.36
N LEU A 88 0.82 -17.99 -4.87
CA LEU A 88 0.41 -18.56 -6.16
C LEU A 88 1.12 -17.84 -7.31
N ALA A 89 1.16 -16.50 -7.27
CA ALA A 89 1.87 -15.70 -8.26
C ALA A 89 3.38 -16.05 -8.30
N VAL A 90 4.00 -16.22 -7.14
CA VAL A 90 5.42 -16.63 -7.03
C VAL A 90 5.61 -18.02 -7.63
N ARG A 91 4.75 -19.00 -7.35
CA ARG A 91 4.83 -20.34 -7.97
C ARG A 91 4.66 -20.30 -9.50
N ALA A 92 3.87 -19.35 -10.01
CA ALA A 92 3.74 -19.11 -11.45
C ALA A 92 4.95 -18.38 -12.08
N GLY A 93 5.96 -18.02 -11.26
CA GLY A 93 7.19 -17.37 -11.73
C GLY A 93 7.19 -15.84 -11.62
N ALA A 94 6.16 -15.23 -11.04
CA ALA A 94 6.11 -13.79 -10.85
C ALA A 94 6.90 -13.34 -9.62
N THR A 95 7.51 -12.16 -9.72
CA THR A 95 7.91 -11.38 -8.54
C THR A 95 6.73 -10.54 -8.08
N VAL A 96 6.38 -10.65 -6.80
CA VAL A 96 5.27 -9.92 -6.18
C VAL A 96 5.80 -8.72 -5.42
N ILE A 97 5.22 -7.54 -5.66
CA ILE A 97 5.34 -6.36 -4.79
C ILE A 97 4.01 -6.18 -4.08
N ASP A 98 4.00 -6.43 -2.77
CA ASP A 98 2.78 -6.40 -1.97
C ASP A 98 2.66 -5.11 -1.16
N ASN A 99 1.62 -4.33 -1.43
CA ASN A 99 1.30 -3.11 -0.71
C ASN A 99 0.44 -3.35 0.55
N SER A 100 0.05 -4.58 0.82
CA SER A 100 -0.70 -4.92 2.03
C SER A 100 0.21 -5.09 3.26
N SER A 101 -0.40 -5.26 4.42
CA SER A 101 0.35 -5.58 5.65
C SER A 101 0.71 -7.06 5.79
N ALA A 102 0.37 -7.91 4.80
CA ALA A 102 0.44 -9.37 4.93
C ALA A 102 1.83 -9.90 5.27
N PHE A 103 2.86 -9.32 4.67
CA PHE A 103 4.24 -9.84 4.72
C PHE A 103 5.25 -8.86 5.31
N ARG A 104 4.83 -7.66 5.70
CA ARG A 104 5.76 -6.59 6.13
C ARG A 104 6.66 -6.99 7.29
N LEU A 105 6.13 -7.75 8.24
CA LEU A 105 6.86 -8.18 9.44
C LEU A 105 7.42 -9.61 9.33
N ASP A 106 7.18 -10.30 8.21
CA ASP A 106 7.80 -11.60 7.96
C ASP A 106 9.32 -11.43 7.82
N PRO A 107 10.14 -12.12 8.63
CA PRO A 107 11.60 -12.00 8.58
C PRO A 107 12.20 -12.50 7.26
N GLN A 108 11.49 -13.35 6.51
CA GLN A 108 11.94 -13.87 5.22
C GLN A 108 11.55 -13.00 4.03
N VAL A 109 10.69 -11.99 4.25
CA VAL A 109 10.23 -11.08 3.21
C VAL A 109 10.88 -9.71 3.41
N PRO A 110 11.64 -9.20 2.43
CA PRO A 110 12.21 -7.87 2.54
C PRO A 110 11.11 -6.80 2.54
N LEU A 111 11.23 -5.85 3.45
CA LEU A 111 10.42 -4.64 3.52
C LEU A 111 11.26 -3.50 2.97
N VAL A 112 10.87 -2.94 1.82
CA VAL A 112 11.76 -2.11 1.02
C VAL A 112 11.21 -0.71 0.78
N VAL A 113 12.07 0.27 1.04
CA VAL A 113 11.96 1.64 0.53
C VAL A 113 13.20 1.85 -0.37
N PRO A 114 13.04 1.97 -1.70
CA PRO A 114 14.18 1.99 -2.63
C PRO A 114 15.22 3.06 -2.34
N GLU A 115 14.80 4.19 -1.76
CA GLU A 115 15.68 5.31 -1.37
C GLU A 115 16.48 5.03 -0.09
N ILE A 116 16.11 4.00 0.68
CA ILE A 116 16.69 3.71 2.00
C ILE A 116 17.50 2.42 1.97
N ASN A 117 16.88 1.31 1.58
CA ASN A 117 17.44 -0.03 1.70
C ASN A 117 17.27 -0.88 0.42
N PRO A 118 17.65 -0.37 -0.78
CA PRO A 118 17.49 -1.09 -2.04
C PRO A 118 18.25 -2.43 -2.08
N GLU A 119 19.32 -2.57 -1.30
CA GLU A 119 20.08 -3.82 -1.19
C GLU A 119 19.28 -4.99 -0.62
N ALA A 120 18.24 -4.70 0.18
CA ALA A 120 17.35 -5.73 0.72
C ALA A 120 16.60 -6.49 -0.39
N LEU A 121 16.46 -5.90 -1.58
CA LEU A 121 15.89 -6.58 -2.75
C LEU A 121 16.67 -7.84 -3.16
N ARG A 122 17.98 -7.91 -2.89
CA ARG A 122 18.81 -9.07 -3.28
C ARG A 122 18.43 -10.34 -2.53
N GLY A 123 17.77 -10.21 -1.38
CA GLY A 123 17.35 -11.34 -0.53
C GLY A 123 15.93 -11.83 -0.76
N HIS A 124 15.18 -11.27 -1.72
CA HIS A 124 13.79 -11.65 -1.91
C HIS A 124 13.63 -13.08 -2.45
N ARG A 125 12.61 -13.77 -1.98
CA ARG A 125 12.21 -15.12 -2.41
C ARG A 125 10.92 -15.09 -3.24
N GLY A 126 10.78 -14.07 -4.09
CA GLY A 126 9.62 -13.86 -4.92
C GLY A 126 8.62 -12.84 -4.39
N ILE A 127 8.58 -12.57 -3.07
CA ILE A 127 7.72 -11.53 -2.48
C ILE A 127 8.58 -10.41 -1.92
N ILE A 128 8.17 -9.17 -2.18
CA ILE A 128 8.76 -7.93 -1.68
C ILE A 128 7.59 -7.15 -1.04
N ALA A 129 7.73 -6.79 0.22
CA ALA A 129 6.72 -6.01 0.92
C ALA A 129 6.99 -4.51 0.76
N ASN A 130 5.93 -3.76 0.45
CA ASN A 130 5.91 -2.29 0.48
C ASN A 130 5.41 -1.82 1.84
N PRO A 131 6.09 -0.87 2.50
CA PRO A 131 5.74 -0.44 3.84
C PRO A 131 4.41 0.33 3.93
N ASN A 132 4.01 0.60 5.16
CA ASN A 132 2.92 1.52 5.48
C ASN A 132 3.23 2.93 4.95
N CYS A 133 2.22 3.63 4.44
CA CYS A 133 2.38 4.96 3.87
C CYS A 133 2.97 5.96 4.87
N CYS A 134 2.50 5.95 6.13
CA CYS A 134 3.04 6.82 7.17
C CYS A 134 4.51 6.50 7.48
N ALA A 135 4.89 5.22 7.48
CA ALA A 135 6.29 4.84 7.62
C ALA A 135 7.13 5.43 6.47
N ILE A 136 6.74 5.19 5.21
CA ILE A 136 7.51 5.66 4.04
C ILE A 136 7.69 7.18 4.06
N ILE A 137 6.60 7.95 4.16
CA ILE A 137 6.66 9.41 4.08
C ILE A 137 7.42 10.04 5.25
N SER A 138 7.42 9.37 6.42
CA SER A 138 8.13 9.86 7.60
C SER A 138 9.63 9.56 7.54
N ILE A 139 10.01 8.33 7.15
CA ILE A 139 11.41 7.90 7.25
C ILE A 139 12.26 8.28 6.03
N THR A 140 11.66 8.44 4.85
CA THR A 140 12.40 8.81 3.64
C THR A 140 13.17 10.12 3.81
N PRO A 141 12.58 11.25 4.27
CA PRO A 141 13.31 12.48 4.51
C PRO A 141 14.26 12.40 5.71
N LEU A 142 14.04 11.47 6.64
CA LEU A 142 14.89 11.30 7.82
C LEU A 142 16.12 10.43 7.54
N TRP A 143 16.10 9.64 6.50
CA TRP A 143 17.18 8.72 6.17
C TRP A 143 18.56 9.40 5.99
N PRO A 144 18.69 10.48 5.23
CA PRO A 144 19.98 11.20 5.12
C PRO A 144 20.53 11.66 6.47
N ILE A 145 19.64 12.07 7.37
CA ILE A 145 20.02 12.50 8.73
C ILE A 145 20.47 11.28 9.54
N HIS A 146 19.69 10.20 9.54
CA HIS A 146 19.99 8.97 10.27
C HIS A 146 21.35 8.35 9.88
N ARG A 147 21.73 8.46 8.60
CA ARG A 147 23.01 7.95 8.08
C ARG A 147 24.23 8.66 8.67
N VAL A 148 24.14 9.95 8.96
CA VAL A 148 25.26 10.78 9.46
C VAL A 148 25.17 10.99 10.96
N ASN A 149 23.97 10.99 11.51
CA ASN A 149 23.72 11.18 12.94
C ASN A 149 22.53 10.31 13.35
N ARG A 150 22.83 9.18 13.98
CA ARG A 150 21.84 8.16 14.33
C ARG A 150 20.68 8.72 15.15
N ILE A 151 19.47 8.59 14.62
CA ILE A 151 18.24 8.97 15.31
C ILE A 151 18.00 7.97 16.45
N ARG A 152 17.96 8.48 17.67
CA ARG A 152 17.71 7.68 18.89
C ARG A 152 16.24 7.66 19.28
N ARG A 153 15.51 8.71 18.96
CA ARG A 153 14.09 8.88 19.28
C ARG A 153 13.37 9.58 18.14
N LEU A 154 12.21 9.08 17.77
CA LEU A 154 11.35 9.67 16.76
C LEU A 154 9.96 9.90 17.35
N GLN A 155 9.45 11.12 17.21
CA GLN A 155 8.07 11.49 17.53
C GLN A 155 7.40 11.97 16.25
N LEU A 156 6.27 11.33 15.91
CA LEU A 156 5.54 11.62 14.68
C LEU A 156 4.11 12.05 15.03
N ALA A 157 3.60 13.01 14.26
CA ALA A 157 2.19 13.32 14.18
C ALA A 157 1.81 13.36 12.71
N THR A 158 0.76 12.62 12.33
CA THR A 158 0.33 12.51 10.94
C THR A 158 -1.12 12.96 10.78
N TYR A 159 -1.39 13.58 9.64
CA TYR A 159 -2.74 13.87 9.16
C TYR A 159 -3.00 13.02 7.93
N GLN A 160 -4.00 12.14 8.00
CA GLN A 160 -4.26 11.16 6.95
C GLN A 160 -5.60 11.43 6.25
N ALA A 161 -5.58 11.36 4.93
CA ALA A 161 -6.78 11.56 4.12
C ALA A 161 -7.64 10.29 4.05
N ALA A 162 -8.91 10.45 3.70
CA ALA A 162 -9.86 9.34 3.50
C ALA A 162 -9.38 8.31 2.47
N SER A 163 -8.49 8.69 1.54
CA SER A 163 -7.93 7.79 0.53
C SER A 163 -7.15 6.62 1.12
N GLY A 164 -6.55 6.77 2.31
CA GLY A 164 -5.89 5.69 3.04
C GLY A 164 -6.83 4.55 3.43
N ALA A 165 -8.11 4.87 3.67
CA ALA A 165 -9.17 3.89 3.94
C ALA A 165 -9.87 3.37 2.66
N GLY A 166 -9.43 3.80 1.47
CA GLY A 166 -9.87 3.30 0.18
C GLY A 166 -11.03 4.06 -0.45
N ALA A 167 -11.47 3.56 -1.62
CA ALA A 167 -12.45 4.26 -2.45
C ALA A 167 -13.80 4.50 -1.76
N ALA A 168 -14.26 3.57 -0.92
CA ALA A 168 -15.51 3.70 -0.18
C ALA A 168 -15.46 4.88 0.82
N ALA A 169 -14.35 5.05 1.53
CA ALA A 169 -14.16 6.18 2.45
C ALA A 169 -14.07 7.53 1.70
N MET A 170 -13.44 7.53 0.53
CA MET A 170 -13.40 8.72 -0.32
C MET A 170 -14.80 9.13 -0.80
N GLU A 171 -15.63 8.16 -1.15
CA GLU A 171 -17.01 8.45 -1.57
C GLU A 171 -17.86 8.92 -0.39
N GLU A 172 -17.72 8.26 0.77
CA GLU A 172 -18.38 8.70 2.00
C GLU A 172 -18.00 10.14 2.36
N LEU A 173 -16.72 10.53 2.20
CA LEU A 173 -16.29 11.91 2.40
C LEU A 173 -17.01 12.87 1.44
N ARG A 174 -17.15 12.51 0.16
CA ARG A 174 -17.89 13.36 -0.81
C ARG A 174 -19.35 13.50 -0.45
N GLU A 175 -20.01 12.40 -0.12
CA GLU A 175 -21.43 12.39 0.29
C GLU A 175 -21.67 13.18 1.57
N SER A 176 -20.85 12.98 2.60
CA SER A 176 -20.96 13.69 3.87
C SER A 176 -20.68 15.19 3.72
N THR A 177 -19.71 15.57 2.86
CA THR A 177 -19.43 16.97 2.54
C THR A 177 -20.62 17.63 1.84
N ARG A 178 -21.22 16.95 0.86
CA ARG A 178 -22.43 17.46 0.18
C ARG A 178 -23.59 17.64 1.17
N ALA A 179 -23.83 16.62 2.00
CA ALA A 179 -24.88 16.71 3.01
C ALA A 179 -24.66 17.87 3.99
N TYR A 180 -23.42 18.07 4.45
CA TYR A 180 -23.06 19.19 5.32
C TYR A 180 -23.36 20.55 4.64
N LEU A 181 -22.94 20.73 3.40
CA LEU A 181 -23.18 21.99 2.66
C LEU A 181 -24.65 22.25 2.39
N GLU A 182 -25.47 21.22 2.31
CA GLU A 182 -26.92 21.29 2.14
C GLU A 182 -27.70 21.37 3.48
N GLY A 183 -27.00 21.44 4.61
CA GLY A 183 -27.61 21.46 5.95
C GLY A 183 -28.32 20.18 6.35
N ARG A 184 -27.98 19.05 5.71
CA ARG A 184 -28.54 17.72 6.01
C ARG A 184 -27.64 16.95 6.97
N SER A 185 -28.25 16.13 7.82
CA SER A 185 -27.51 15.14 8.62
C SER A 185 -26.94 14.03 7.72
N TYR A 186 -25.80 13.47 8.11
CA TYR A 186 -25.17 12.30 7.46
C TYR A 186 -24.71 11.30 8.51
N GLU A 187 -25.13 10.06 8.35
CA GLU A 187 -24.70 8.96 9.20
C GLU A 187 -23.56 8.19 8.51
N PRO A 188 -22.35 8.17 9.08
CA PRO A 188 -21.21 7.46 8.50
C PRO A 188 -21.43 5.95 8.48
N ARG A 189 -20.94 5.27 7.44
CA ARG A 189 -21.08 3.83 7.21
C ARG A 189 -19.74 3.12 7.08
N VAL A 190 -18.73 3.82 6.66
CA VAL A 190 -17.37 3.32 6.39
C VAL A 190 -16.41 3.78 7.47
N LEU A 191 -16.49 5.05 7.84
CA LEU A 191 -15.66 5.67 8.87
C LEU A 191 -16.41 5.71 10.21
N PRO A 192 -15.70 5.74 11.34
CA PRO A 192 -16.34 5.70 12.68
C PRO A 192 -17.06 7.00 13.03
N HIS A 193 -16.72 8.09 12.36
CA HIS A 193 -17.26 9.43 12.62
C HIS A 193 -17.49 10.17 11.30
N PRO A 194 -18.37 11.21 11.27
CA PRO A 194 -18.47 12.10 10.12
C PRO A 194 -17.11 12.71 9.81
N TYR A 195 -16.66 12.55 8.57
CA TYR A 195 -15.31 12.97 8.15
C TYR A 195 -15.24 14.42 7.67
N ALA A 196 -16.34 14.93 7.07
CA ALA A 196 -16.37 16.29 6.56
C ALA A 196 -16.16 17.32 7.69
N PHE A 197 -15.14 18.17 7.54
CA PHE A 197 -14.78 19.23 8.50
C PHE A 197 -14.52 18.73 9.93
N ASN A 198 -14.05 17.50 10.08
CA ASN A 198 -13.81 16.86 11.35
C ASN A 198 -12.39 16.27 11.43
N LEU A 199 -11.93 16.09 12.67
CA LEU A 199 -10.69 15.39 13.00
C LEU A 199 -10.99 14.35 14.05
N PHE A 200 -10.53 13.13 13.85
CA PHE A 200 -10.65 12.05 14.84
C PHE A 200 -9.40 11.17 14.82
N SER A 201 -9.13 10.48 15.91
CA SER A 201 -8.00 9.55 15.96
C SER A 201 -8.27 8.31 15.13
N HIS A 202 -7.19 7.65 14.71
CA HIS A 202 -7.26 6.40 13.96
C HIS A 202 -8.14 5.37 14.69
N ASN A 203 -9.02 4.69 13.94
CA ASN A 203 -10.08 3.83 14.47
C ASN A 203 -9.62 2.41 14.86
N THR A 204 -8.32 2.11 14.81
CA THR A 204 -7.81 0.82 15.28
C THR A 204 -7.73 0.79 16.81
N ARG A 205 -7.84 -0.43 17.35
CA ARG A 205 -7.82 -0.64 18.80
C ARG A 205 -6.49 -0.19 19.40
N ILE A 206 -6.57 0.50 20.53
CA ILE A 206 -5.42 0.83 21.36
C ILE A 206 -5.09 -0.41 22.22
N ASP A 207 -3.86 -0.86 22.19
CA ASP A 207 -3.35 -1.87 23.10
C ASP A 207 -3.12 -1.25 24.48
N PRO A 208 -3.82 -1.70 25.53
CA PRO A 208 -3.67 -1.13 26.88
C PRO A 208 -2.27 -1.29 27.47
N ALA A 209 -1.51 -2.31 27.06
CA ALA A 209 -0.18 -2.56 27.57
C ALA A 209 0.86 -1.57 27.02
N THR A 210 0.69 -1.14 25.80
CA THR A 210 1.63 -0.23 25.11
C THR A 210 1.14 1.19 25.01
N GLY A 211 -0.17 1.40 25.02
CA GLY A 211 -0.84 2.67 24.75
C GLY A 211 -0.84 3.06 23.27
N TYR A 212 -0.45 2.14 22.37
CA TYR A 212 -0.41 2.36 20.93
C TYR A 212 -1.59 1.68 20.23
N ASN A 213 -2.04 2.28 19.15
CA ASN A 213 -2.95 1.63 18.21
C ASN A 213 -2.15 0.78 17.18
N ASP A 214 -2.88 0.01 16.36
CA ASP A 214 -2.24 -0.86 15.36
C ASP A 214 -1.43 -0.09 14.32
N GLU A 215 -1.84 1.12 13.95
CA GLU A 215 -1.15 1.94 12.97
C GLU A 215 0.18 2.46 13.53
N GLU A 216 0.17 2.96 14.76
CA GLU A 216 1.37 3.38 15.48
C GLU A 216 2.37 2.23 15.63
N THR A 217 1.88 1.05 15.99
CA THR A 217 2.69 -0.17 16.11
C THR A 217 3.35 -0.55 14.79
N LYS A 218 2.61 -0.47 13.67
CA LYS A 218 3.19 -0.71 12.33
C LYS A 218 4.31 0.25 12.02
N VAL A 219 4.10 1.56 12.22
CA VAL A 219 5.12 2.57 11.95
C VAL A 219 6.39 2.31 12.75
N ILE A 220 6.27 1.95 14.04
CA ILE A 220 7.41 1.62 14.90
C ILE A 220 8.18 0.42 14.35
N GLN A 221 7.48 -0.69 14.09
CA GLN A 221 8.11 -1.94 13.69
C GLN A 221 8.69 -1.88 12.28
N GLU A 222 7.98 -1.25 11.35
CA GLU A 222 8.42 -1.09 9.97
C GLU A 222 9.63 -0.15 9.88
N THR A 223 9.65 0.97 10.62
CA THR A 223 10.81 1.87 10.69
C THR A 223 12.06 1.14 11.16
N ARG A 224 11.96 0.36 12.24
CA ARG A 224 13.06 -0.44 12.75
C ARG A 224 13.58 -1.45 11.74
N LYS A 225 12.67 -2.14 11.06
CA LYS A 225 13.02 -3.14 10.04
C LYS A 225 13.72 -2.49 8.83
N ILE A 226 13.21 -1.35 8.36
CA ILE A 226 13.76 -0.67 7.17
C ILE A 226 15.13 -0.05 7.47
N PHE A 227 15.30 0.58 8.62
CA PHE A 227 16.59 1.16 9.03
C PHE A 227 17.60 0.11 9.51
N GLY A 228 17.17 -1.14 9.75
CA GLY A 228 18.01 -2.15 10.37
C GLY A 228 18.43 -1.79 11.80
N ASP A 229 17.66 -0.94 12.48
CA ASP A 229 17.98 -0.39 13.79
C ASP A 229 16.88 -0.66 14.82
N ALA A 230 17.06 -1.72 15.60
CA ALA A 230 16.10 -2.11 16.64
C ALA A 230 16.08 -1.15 17.85
N GLU A 231 17.11 -0.30 18.00
CA GLU A 231 17.25 0.58 19.16
C GLU A 231 16.61 1.95 18.97
N ILE A 232 16.11 2.28 17.79
CA ILE A 232 15.32 3.50 17.60
C ILE A 232 14.16 3.47 18.59
N GLY A 233 14.21 4.38 19.57
CA GLY A 233 13.25 4.44 20.67
C GLY A 233 11.85 4.81 20.18
N ARG A 234 10.88 4.62 21.07
CA ARG A 234 9.45 4.72 20.86
C ARG A 234 9.07 5.86 19.92
N ALA A 235 8.56 5.50 18.74
CA ALA A 235 7.76 6.42 17.94
C ALA A 235 6.42 6.58 18.67
N SER A 236 6.07 7.78 19.08
CA SER A 236 4.67 8.07 19.41
C SER A 236 4.06 8.72 18.18
N CYS A 237 3.28 7.97 17.43
CA CYS A 237 2.36 8.56 16.46
C CYS A 237 1.17 9.07 17.24
N ARG A 238 1.01 10.36 17.35
CA ARG A 238 -0.29 10.93 17.67
C ARG A 238 -0.91 11.32 16.34
N GLU A 239 -1.72 10.45 15.81
CA GLU A 239 -2.60 10.80 14.72
C GLU A 239 -3.63 11.79 15.26
N ARG A 240 -3.59 13.00 14.74
CA ARG A 240 -4.72 13.90 14.76
C ARG A 240 -5.07 14.12 13.29
N VAL A 241 -6.16 13.55 12.90
CA VAL A 241 -6.76 13.78 11.57
C VAL A 241 -7.64 15.00 11.65
#